data_42d0f27c8eca12bb644ed1fad27bd439
#
_entry.id   42d0f27c8eca12bb644ed1fad27bd439
#
_cell.length_a   1.000
_cell.length_b   1.000
_cell.length_c   1.000
_cell.angle_alpha   90.00
_cell.angle_beta   90.00
_cell.angle_gamma   90.00
#
_symmetry.space_group_name_H-M   'P 1'
#
loop_
_entity.id
_entity.type
_entity.pdbx_description
1 polymer ?
#
loop_
_entity_poly.entity_id
_entity_poly.type
_entity_poly.pdbx_seq_one_letter_code
_entity_poly.pdbx_strand_id
1 'polypeptide(L)'
;MQEYDISEAFKRIEDELIASMVRNMSRHRVDEIKEGKQWSMWQAEQLKSLEQYRQRNRKKYGKEFGELNQQIDHVIRKAREKGNMEQETRILQAIKKGYKVRGKNRNPSSRGMDAGFFKVNDRKLESLITATTHDMKKAETAILRMSEDKYRKAIFNTQVYANTGAGTYDKAVDMATKDLLQAGLNCVEYKNGARHTLEDYADMAIRTASKRAYLTGEGEKRQEWGCHLVIVNKRGNPCPKCLPFVGKVLIDDVWSGGSRADGVYPLMSAAVAAGLYHPRCKDSHTTYFPGISRPPDDKFSKKELKEIEEQSKQEAKQQYAKRQNEKFGRLARFSLDPETQKHYQQKAEQWRNVRFRTGNQDSRGYADKKRPLADFQAVPQEKVVDVLRKESEKWINGLTEKEKRAIRKYTYNSGDKKPNRFFERLNAMLRGDAAGDKRLKEYADTISNALKKNKLKQDIIAYRGVNIDPTAGAEIGDIVAPGQFFSTSVIDARSFGAGYKIVVYAKKGSNAAYVEVLSHFPKQRELLIDKDCFYRVLSKKGNTIELEVL
;
A
#
# COMPACT_ATOMS: atom_id res chain seq x y z
N MET A 1 12.61 -11.37 -20.98
CA MET A 1 12.12 -11.07 -19.62
C MET A 1 11.58 -9.64 -19.66
N GLN A 2 10.41 -9.38 -19.07
CA GLN A 2 9.81 -8.04 -19.03
C GLN A 2 10.29 -7.30 -17.78
N GLU A 3 10.16 -5.97 -17.74
CA GLU A 3 10.52 -5.13 -16.58
C GLU A 3 9.90 -5.65 -15.26
N TYR A 4 8.68 -6.18 -15.34
CA TYR A 4 7.94 -6.77 -14.21
C TYR A 4 8.62 -8.01 -13.64
N ASP A 5 9.20 -8.87 -14.50
CA ASP A 5 9.84 -10.12 -14.08
C ASP A 5 11.10 -9.86 -13.24
N ILE A 6 11.81 -8.76 -13.52
CA ILE A 6 13.01 -8.36 -12.79
C ILE A 6 12.65 -7.84 -11.40
N SER A 7 11.63 -7.00 -11.27
CA SER A 7 11.19 -6.50 -9.95
C SER A 7 10.63 -7.62 -9.07
N GLU A 8 9.95 -8.62 -9.63
CA GLU A 8 9.53 -9.81 -8.89
C GLU A 8 10.73 -10.69 -8.45
N ALA A 9 11.80 -10.73 -9.22
CA ALA A 9 13.02 -11.42 -8.79
C ALA A 9 13.63 -10.76 -7.54
N PHE A 10 13.69 -9.43 -7.48
CA PHE A 10 14.11 -8.71 -6.28
C PHE A 10 13.18 -8.95 -5.08
N LYS A 11 11.88 -9.04 -5.30
CA LYS A 11 10.90 -9.42 -4.26
C LYS A 11 11.18 -10.82 -3.71
N ARG A 12 11.46 -11.79 -4.58
CA ARG A 12 11.80 -13.16 -4.15
C ARG A 12 13.05 -13.18 -3.28
N ILE A 13 14.07 -12.39 -3.62
CA ILE A 13 15.28 -12.26 -2.80
C ILE A 13 14.95 -11.69 -1.43
N GLU A 14 14.12 -10.64 -1.36
CA GLU A 14 13.67 -10.05 -0.10
C GLU A 14 12.92 -11.07 0.77
N ASP A 15 11.95 -11.77 0.20
CA ASP A 15 11.17 -12.81 0.88
C ASP A 15 12.07 -13.97 1.37
N GLU A 16 13.08 -14.36 0.58
CA GLU A 16 14.03 -15.43 0.96
C GLU A 16 14.98 -15.00 2.07
N LEU A 17 15.45 -13.74 2.07
CA LEU A 17 16.24 -13.19 3.17
C LEU A 17 15.46 -13.25 4.48
N ILE A 18 14.20 -12.83 4.47
CA ILE A 18 13.31 -12.90 5.63
C ILE A 18 13.08 -14.35 6.05
N ALA A 19 12.74 -15.24 5.11
CA ALA A 19 12.51 -16.66 5.38
C ALA A 19 13.73 -17.33 6.01
N SER A 20 14.93 -17.01 5.55
CA SER A 20 16.15 -17.60 6.08
C SER A 20 16.48 -17.10 7.49
N MET A 21 16.18 -15.84 7.82
CA MET A 21 16.27 -15.32 9.20
C MET A 21 15.32 -16.08 10.13
N VAL A 22 14.06 -16.25 9.75
CA VAL A 22 13.07 -16.97 10.54
C VAL A 22 13.44 -18.43 10.74
N ARG A 23 13.89 -19.11 9.66
CA ARG A 23 14.39 -20.51 9.76
C ARG A 23 15.56 -20.65 10.71
N ASN A 24 16.50 -19.71 10.70
CA ASN A 24 17.63 -19.75 11.63
C ASN A 24 17.17 -19.58 13.08
N MET A 25 16.29 -18.63 13.35
CA MET A 25 15.73 -18.45 14.70
C MET A 25 14.95 -19.69 15.17
N SER A 26 14.19 -20.34 14.29
CA SER A 26 13.44 -21.57 14.61
C SER A 26 14.34 -22.78 14.85
N ARG A 27 15.44 -22.92 14.11
CA ARG A 27 16.36 -24.06 14.23
C ARG A 27 16.99 -24.10 15.62
N HIS A 28 17.48 -22.98 16.11
CA HIS A 28 18.09 -22.88 17.43
C HIS A 28 17.10 -23.17 18.57
N ARG A 29 15.83 -22.94 18.35
CA ARG A 29 14.75 -23.31 19.28
C ARG A 29 14.69 -24.82 19.54
N VAL A 30 14.83 -25.62 18.48
CA VAL A 30 14.78 -27.10 18.60
C VAL A 30 16.00 -27.64 19.32
N ASP A 31 17.17 -27.06 19.06
CA ASP A 31 18.42 -27.49 19.68
C ASP A 31 18.46 -27.16 21.19
N GLU A 32 17.90 -26.03 21.60
CA GLU A 32 17.83 -25.60 23.00
C GLU A 32 16.93 -26.49 23.88
N ILE A 33 15.77 -26.88 23.34
CA ILE A 33 14.84 -27.81 24.02
C ILE A 33 15.52 -29.19 24.26
N LYS A 34 16.38 -29.61 23.33
CA LYS A 34 17.06 -30.91 23.41
C LYS A 34 18.28 -30.92 24.33
N GLU A 35 18.99 -29.82 24.46
CA GLU A 35 20.32 -29.79 25.09
C GLU A 35 20.37 -29.01 26.41
N GLY A 36 19.26 -28.39 26.86
CA GLY A 36 19.20 -27.64 28.15
C GLY A 36 20.20 -26.48 28.24
N LYS A 37 20.53 -25.85 27.13
CA LYS A 37 21.52 -24.78 27.05
C LYS A 37 21.13 -23.53 27.81
N GLN A 38 22.10 -22.90 28.49
CA GLN A 38 21.89 -21.61 29.13
C GLN A 38 21.72 -20.47 28.11
N TRP A 39 20.94 -19.46 28.44
CA TRP A 39 20.62 -18.29 27.63
C TRP A 39 21.85 -17.57 27.00
N SER A 40 22.94 -17.46 27.75
CA SER A 40 24.18 -16.85 27.29
C SER A 40 24.86 -17.62 26.15
N MET A 41 24.76 -18.94 26.16
CA MET A 41 25.28 -19.81 25.10
C MET A 41 24.46 -19.67 23.83
N TRP A 42 23.14 -19.60 23.93
CA TRP A 42 22.26 -19.36 22.80
C TRP A 42 22.61 -18.06 22.06
N GLN A 43 22.81 -16.97 22.81
CA GLN A 43 23.16 -15.68 22.21
C GLN A 43 24.49 -15.74 21.44
N ALA A 44 25.51 -16.40 21.97
CA ALA A 44 26.78 -16.58 21.29
C ALA A 44 26.64 -17.40 19.99
N GLU A 45 25.84 -18.46 20.01
CA GLU A 45 25.54 -19.27 18.83
C GLU A 45 24.74 -18.51 17.76
N GLN A 46 23.78 -17.68 18.18
CA GLN A 46 23.03 -16.82 17.26
C GLN A 46 23.94 -15.79 16.58
N LEU A 47 24.89 -15.19 17.28
CA LEU A 47 25.87 -14.28 16.69
C LEU A 47 26.81 -14.98 15.71
N LYS A 48 27.24 -16.22 16.01
CA LYS A 48 27.99 -17.05 15.07
C LYS A 48 27.16 -17.41 13.83
N SER A 49 25.91 -17.75 14.01
CA SER A 49 24.97 -18.02 12.92
C SER A 49 24.69 -16.78 12.07
N LEU A 50 24.68 -15.59 12.67
CA LEU A 50 24.56 -14.32 11.94
C LEU A 50 25.75 -14.10 11.00
N GLU A 51 26.99 -14.39 11.43
CA GLU A 51 28.16 -14.24 10.56
C GLU A 51 28.14 -15.25 9.39
N GLN A 52 27.73 -16.49 9.65
CA GLN A 52 27.54 -17.49 8.60
C GLN A 52 26.39 -17.12 7.63
N TYR A 53 25.32 -16.53 8.15
CA TYR A 53 24.22 -16.00 7.37
C TYR A 53 24.70 -14.89 6.44
N ARG A 54 25.46 -13.94 6.96
CA ARG A 54 26.08 -12.84 6.20
C ARG A 54 26.94 -13.34 5.05
N GLN A 55 27.87 -14.24 5.32
CA GLN A 55 28.78 -14.78 4.31
C GLN A 55 28.03 -15.54 3.21
N ARG A 56 27.07 -16.39 3.59
CA ARG A 56 26.23 -17.15 2.65
C ARG A 56 25.41 -16.26 1.75
N ASN A 57 24.76 -15.24 2.32
CA ASN A 57 23.92 -14.32 1.56
C ASN A 57 24.73 -13.46 0.59
N ARG A 58 25.89 -12.96 0.99
CA ARG A 58 26.77 -12.22 0.10
C ARG A 58 27.23 -13.06 -1.09
N LYS A 59 27.60 -14.30 -0.86
CA LYS A 59 28.00 -15.22 -1.94
C LYS A 59 26.84 -15.57 -2.86
N LYS A 60 25.68 -15.95 -2.30
CA LYS A 60 24.49 -16.35 -3.06
C LYS A 60 23.94 -15.20 -3.87
N TYR A 61 23.60 -14.11 -3.23
CA TYR A 61 22.90 -12.98 -3.88
C TYR A 61 23.84 -12.09 -4.67
N GLY A 62 25.15 -12.06 -4.39
CA GLY A 62 26.12 -11.34 -5.22
C GLY A 62 26.13 -11.81 -6.67
N LYS A 63 26.01 -13.13 -6.91
CA LYS A 63 25.87 -13.68 -8.26
C LYS A 63 24.52 -13.34 -8.88
N GLU A 64 23.43 -13.57 -8.14
CA GLU A 64 22.07 -13.33 -8.60
C GLU A 64 21.82 -11.85 -8.93
N PHE A 65 22.31 -10.91 -8.13
CA PHE A 65 22.29 -9.49 -8.41
C PHE A 65 23.09 -9.13 -9.68
N GLY A 66 24.26 -9.77 -9.89
CA GLY A 66 25.02 -9.59 -11.12
C GLY A 66 24.23 -9.97 -12.38
N GLU A 67 23.53 -11.09 -12.34
CA GLU A 67 22.68 -11.57 -13.42
C GLU A 67 21.46 -10.62 -13.66
N LEU A 68 20.83 -10.15 -12.59
CA LEU A 68 19.73 -9.19 -12.67
C LEU A 68 20.18 -7.84 -13.24
N ASN A 69 21.36 -7.34 -12.87
CA ASN A 69 21.90 -6.10 -13.43
C ASN A 69 22.22 -6.21 -14.93
N GLN A 70 22.67 -7.38 -15.43
CA GLN A 70 22.80 -7.63 -16.87
C GLN A 70 21.45 -7.64 -17.59
N GLN A 71 20.42 -8.19 -16.96
CA GLN A 71 19.05 -8.16 -17.51
C GLN A 71 18.49 -6.74 -17.55
N ILE A 72 18.77 -5.89 -16.56
CA ILE A 72 18.40 -4.47 -16.54
C ILE A 72 19.05 -3.75 -17.73
N ASP A 73 20.35 -3.95 -17.95
CA ASP A 73 21.04 -3.39 -19.11
C ASP A 73 20.37 -3.80 -20.43
N HIS A 74 20.09 -5.08 -20.61
CA HIS A 74 19.44 -5.62 -21.81
C HIS A 74 18.05 -5.00 -22.03
N VAL A 75 17.22 -4.90 -20.99
CA VAL A 75 15.87 -4.32 -21.08
C VAL A 75 15.92 -2.85 -21.47
N ILE A 76 16.86 -2.08 -20.93
CA ILE A 76 17.04 -0.66 -21.27
C ILE A 76 17.47 -0.50 -22.75
N ARG A 77 18.44 -1.29 -23.23
CA ARG A 77 18.87 -1.27 -24.64
C ARG A 77 17.74 -1.64 -25.60
N LYS A 78 17.02 -2.71 -25.30
CA LYS A 78 15.87 -3.16 -26.10
C LYS A 78 14.74 -2.13 -26.12
N ALA A 79 14.54 -1.38 -25.03
CA ALA A 79 13.57 -0.29 -25.02
C ALA A 79 13.92 0.82 -26.02
N ARG A 80 15.21 1.20 -26.14
CA ARG A 80 15.67 2.17 -27.16
C ARG A 80 15.43 1.66 -28.57
N GLU A 81 15.82 0.42 -28.87
CA GLU A 81 15.59 -0.19 -30.20
C GLU A 81 14.11 -0.20 -30.56
N LYS A 82 13.25 -0.57 -29.63
CA LYS A 82 11.80 -0.57 -29.82
C LYS A 82 11.27 0.82 -30.13
N GLY A 83 11.69 1.84 -29.36
CA GLY A 83 11.30 3.23 -29.61
C GLY A 83 11.69 3.71 -31.02
N ASN A 84 12.90 3.37 -31.46
CA ASN A 84 13.44 3.66 -32.76
C ASN A 84 12.58 3.04 -33.89
N MET A 85 12.30 1.73 -33.81
CA MET A 85 11.50 1.00 -34.83
C MET A 85 10.05 1.49 -34.92
N GLU A 86 9.40 1.69 -33.77
CA GLU A 86 8.02 2.16 -33.73
C GLU A 86 7.89 3.58 -34.31
N GLN A 87 8.85 4.44 -34.01
CA GLN A 87 8.86 5.81 -34.52
C GLN A 87 9.07 5.86 -36.01
N GLU A 88 9.99 5.06 -36.57
CA GLU A 88 10.19 4.95 -38.02
C GLU A 88 8.90 4.55 -38.74
N THR A 89 8.22 3.54 -38.21
CA THR A 89 6.92 3.08 -38.74
C THR A 89 5.89 4.21 -38.75
N ARG A 90 5.80 5.01 -37.70
CA ARG A 90 4.87 6.16 -37.61
C ARG A 90 5.20 7.24 -38.66
N ILE A 91 6.48 7.55 -38.83
CA ILE A 91 6.91 8.54 -39.84
C ILE A 91 6.57 8.06 -41.26
N LEU A 92 6.87 6.81 -41.60
CA LEU A 92 6.53 6.22 -42.89
C LEU A 92 5.01 6.22 -43.13
N GLN A 93 4.20 5.95 -42.12
CA GLN A 93 2.73 6.07 -42.23
C GLN A 93 2.28 7.51 -42.48
N ALA A 94 2.92 8.50 -41.85
CA ALA A 94 2.62 9.91 -42.06
C ALA A 94 3.00 10.36 -43.47
N ILE A 95 4.15 9.89 -43.98
CA ILE A 95 4.57 10.16 -45.39
C ILE A 95 3.56 9.58 -46.39
N LYS A 96 3.06 8.35 -46.16
CA LYS A 96 2.00 7.76 -47.02
C LYS A 96 0.70 8.60 -47.01
N LYS A 97 0.46 9.35 -45.90
CA LYS A 97 -0.68 10.28 -45.78
C LYS A 97 -0.38 11.69 -46.31
N GLY A 98 0.76 11.89 -46.98
CA GLY A 98 1.13 13.16 -47.62
C GLY A 98 2.00 14.08 -46.77
N TYR A 99 2.58 13.63 -45.67
CA TYR A 99 3.52 14.44 -44.89
C TYR A 99 4.81 14.67 -45.67
N LYS A 100 5.22 15.93 -45.81
CA LYS A 100 6.48 16.31 -46.45
C LYS A 100 7.55 16.49 -45.38
N VAL A 101 8.51 15.59 -45.37
CA VAL A 101 9.66 15.65 -44.45
C VAL A 101 10.53 16.87 -44.80
N ARG A 102 10.95 17.61 -43.76
CA ARG A 102 11.81 18.80 -43.89
C ARG A 102 13.32 18.49 -43.81
N GLY A 103 13.70 17.25 -43.45
CA GLY A 103 15.09 16.83 -43.25
C GLY A 103 15.91 16.84 -44.55
N LYS A 104 17.22 17.08 -44.40
CA LYS A 104 18.19 17.11 -45.53
C LYS A 104 18.32 15.78 -46.26
N ASN A 105 17.89 14.67 -45.70
CA ASN A 105 18.02 13.33 -46.24
C ASN A 105 16.69 12.83 -46.84
N ARG A 106 16.43 13.18 -48.10
CA ARG A 106 15.27 12.68 -48.86
C ARG A 106 15.42 11.21 -49.32
N ASN A 107 16.60 10.61 -49.19
CA ASN A 107 16.87 9.22 -49.54
C ASN A 107 17.29 8.41 -48.31
N PRO A 108 16.59 7.31 -47.98
CA PRO A 108 16.96 6.41 -46.90
C PRO A 108 18.36 5.77 -47.07
N SER A 109 18.91 5.83 -48.27
CA SER A 109 20.23 5.28 -48.63
C SER A 109 21.38 6.29 -48.61
N SER A 110 21.13 7.59 -48.36
CA SER A 110 22.23 8.56 -48.28
C SER A 110 22.89 8.49 -46.89
N ARG A 111 24.03 7.85 -46.84
CA ARG A 111 24.97 7.73 -45.72
C ARG A 111 25.53 9.08 -45.28
N GLY A 112 24.71 9.90 -44.67
CA GLY A 112 25.10 11.21 -44.16
C GLY A 112 24.53 11.55 -42.80
N MET A 113 24.20 10.53 -42.00
CA MET A 113 23.85 10.75 -40.61
C MET A 113 25.10 11.20 -39.83
N ASP A 114 24.98 12.28 -39.09
CA ASP A 114 26.07 12.82 -38.31
C ASP A 114 26.48 11.75 -37.27
N ALA A 115 27.58 11.04 -37.55
CA ALA A 115 28.15 10.04 -36.66
C ALA A 115 28.44 10.58 -35.25
N GLY A 116 28.59 11.91 -35.10
CA GLY A 116 28.75 12.57 -33.83
C GLY A 116 27.50 12.53 -32.97
N PHE A 117 26.31 12.65 -33.57
CA PHE A 117 25.05 12.60 -32.84
C PHE A 117 24.76 11.21 -32.24
N PHE A 118 24.95 10.15 -33.02
CA PHE A 118 24.79 8.79 -32.51
C PHE A 118 25.77 8.48 -31.37
N LYS A 119 27.03 8.90 -31.48
CA LYS A 119 28.01 8.77 -30.42
C LYS A 119 27.59 9.53 -29.15
N VAL A 120 26.95 10.68 -29.25
CA VAL A 120 26.43 11.44 -28.11
C VAL A 120 25.25 10.70 -27.46
N ASN A 121 24.34 10.15 -28.26
CA ASN A 121 23.20 9.40 -27.73
C ASN A 121 23.60 8.04 -27.14
N ASP A 122 24.60 7.37 -27.73
CA ASP A 122 25.19 6.17 -27.14
C ASP A 122 25.83 6.47 -25.80
N ARG A 123 26.57 7.57 -25.66
CA ARG A 123 27.12 8.00 -24.36
C ARG A 123 26.02 8.32 -23.35
N LYS A 124 24.93 8.96 -23.77
CA LYS A 124 23.77 9.23 -22.88
C LYS A 124 23.12 7.93 -22.43
N LEU A 125 22.97 6.95 -23.32
CA LEU A 125 22.43 5.64 -22.99
C LEU A 125 23.33 4.88 -22.02
N GLU A 126 24.64 4.82 -22.30
CA GLU A 126 25.62 4.20 -21.40
C GLU A 126 25.64 4.87 -20.03
N SER A 127 25.56 6.20 -19.99
CA SER A 127 25.46 6.95 -18.72
C SER A 127 24.17 6.60 -17.96
N LEU A 128 23.04 6.45 -18.65
CA LEU A 128 21.76 6.06 -18.07
C LEU A 128 21.83 4.64 -17.49
N ILE A 129 22.38 3.69 -18.24
CA ILE A 129 22.58 2.29 -17.79
C ILE A 129 23.50 2.25 -16.59
N THR A 130 24.66 2.91 -16.68
CA THR A 130 25.65 2.97 -15.60
C THR A 130 25.05 3.58 -14.33
N ALA A 131 24.33 4.68 -14.44
CA ALA A 131 23.66 5.31 -13.29
C ALA A 131 22.61 4.38 -12.68
N THR A 132 21.78 3.75 -13.50
CA THR A 132 20.72 2.84 -13.04
C THR A 132 21.30 1.61 -12.34
N THR A 133 22.29 0.95 -12.94
CA THR A 133 22.94 -0.23 -12.36
C THR A 133 23.75 0.11 -11.10
N HIS A 134 24.37 1.30 -11.04
CA HIS A 134 25.06 1.77 -9.85
C HIS A 134 24.09 1.99 -8.68
N ASP A 135 22.95 2.62 -8.93
CA ASP A 135 21.91 2.84 -7.92
C ASP A 135 21.27 1.52 -7.48
N MET A 136 21.09 0.55 -8.39
CA MET A 136 20.67 -0.80 -8.02
C MET A 136 21.68 -1.50 -7.11
N LYS A 137 22.98 -1.45 -7.41
CA LYS A 137 24.04 -2.00 -6.54
C LYS A 137 24.04 -1.38 -5.14
N LYS A 138 23.76 -0.08 -5.02
CA LYS A 138 23.58 0.55 -3.70
C LYS A 138 22.38 -0.03 -2.96
N ALA A 139 21.23 -0.18 -3.62
CA ALA A 139 20.02 -0.75 -3.03
C ALA A 139 20.22 -2.23 -2.63
N GLU A 140 20.92 -3.02 -3.45
CA GLU A 140 21.32 -4.41 -3.18
C GLU A 140 22.23 -4.51 -1.95
N THR A 141 23.19 -3.62 -1.82
CA THR A 141 24.06 -3.53 -0.62
C THR A 141 23.24 -3.15 0.60
N ALA A 142 22.31 -2.21 0.44
CA ALA A 142 21.46 -1.74 1.53
C ALA A 142 20.52 -2.84 2.07
N ILE A 143 19.93 -3.68 1.20
CA ILE A 143 19.08 -4.79 1.66
C ILE A 143 19.87 -5.85 2.42
N LEU A 144 21.07 -6.20 1.96
CA LEU A 144 21.91 -7.16 2.68
C LEU A 144 22.28 -6.63 4.06
N ARG A 145 22.72 -5.37 4.17
CA ARG A 145 23.01 -4.72 5.46
C ARG A 145 21.75 -4.68 6.35
N MET A 146 20.63 -4.26 5.82
CA MET A 146 19.39 -4.19 6.58
C MET A 146 18.94 -5.57 7.08
N SER A 147 19.09 -6.62 6.28
CA SER A 147 18.79 -7.99 6.71
C SER A 147 19.69 -8.43 7.88
N GLU A 148 20.98 -8.11 7.84
CA GLU A 148 21.94 -8.35 8.93
C GLU A 148 21.52 -7.59 10.20
N ASP A 149 21.21 -6.29 10.09
CA ASP A 149 20.81 -5.45 11.22
C ASP A 149 19.47 -5.87 11.83
N LYS A 150 18.50 -6.25 10.99
CA LYS A 150 17.21 -6.77 11.44
C LYS A 150 17.34 -8.10 12.14
N TYR A 151 18.18 -9.00 11.64
CA TYR A 151 18.44 -10.27 12.30
C TYR A 151 19.11 -10.06 13.65
N ARG A 152 20.14 -9.22 13.74
CA ARG A 152 20.78 -8.83 15.00
C ARG A 152 19.79 -8.24 15.99
N LYS A 153 18.91 -7.34 15.53
CA LYS A 153 17.86 -6.74 16.36
C LYS A 153 16.85 -7.78 16.83
N ALA A 154 16.47 -8.75 16.01
CA ALA A 154 15.59 -9.84 16.42
C ALA A 154 16.21 -10.70 17.53
N ILE A 155 17.50 -11.04 17.41
CA ILE A 155 18.25 -11.75 18.47
C ILE A 155 18.22 -10.96 19.78
N PHE A 156 18.50 -9.65 19.71
CA PHE A 156 18.49 -8.79 20.89
C PHE A 156 17.09 -8.66 21.49
N ASN A 157 16.05 -8.42 20.69
CA ASN A 157 14.67 -8.29 21.15
C ASN A 157 14.18 -9.60 21.81
N THR A 158 14.58 -10.77 21.30
CA THR A 158 14.25 -12.05 21.93
C THR A 158 14.76 -12.10 23.37
N GLN A 159 15.99 -11.64 23.62
CA GLN A 159 16.56 -11.56 24.95
C GLN A 159 15.79 -10.56 25.84
N VAL A 160 15.44 -9.39 25.32
CA VAL A 160 14.65 -8.40 26.06
C VAL A 160 13.29 -8.98 26.45
N TYR A 161 12.60 -9.63 25.53
CA TYR A 161 11.28 -10.24 25.81
C TYR A 161 11.36 -11.39 26.81
N ALA A 162 12.40 -12.23 26.74
CA ALA A 162 12.62 -13.28 27.72
C ALA A 162 12.86 -12.72 29.11
N ASN A 163 13.67 -11.68 29.25
CA ASN A 163 14.01 -11.06 30.54
C ASN A 163 12.85 -10.22 31.12
N THR A 164 11.95 -9.69 30.30
CA THR A 164 10.81 -8.87 30.74
C THR A 164 9.55 -9.67 31.07
N GLY A 165 9.63 -11.00 31.15
CA GLY A 165 8.54 -11.85 31.61
C GLY A 165 7.55 -12.26 30.51
N ALA A 166 8.02 -12.40 29.27
CA ALA A 166 7.24 -12.97 28.16
C ALA A 166 6.79 -14.44 28.40
N GLY A 167 7.19 -15.02 29.52
CA GLY A 167 6.81 -16.35 30.02
C GLY A 167 7.72 -17.45 29.49
N THR A 168 7.74 -17.73 28.21
CA THR A 168 8.59 -18.76 27.61
C THR A 168 9.49 -18.18 26.53
N TYR A 169 10.64 -18.83 26.33
CA TYR A 169 11.57 -18.50 25.25
C TYR A 169 10.88 -18.53 23.87
N ASP A 170 10.10 -19.55 23.61
CA ASP A 170 9.32 -19.68 22.36
C ASP A 170 8.46 -18.46 22.06
N LYS A 171 7.84 -17.90 23.08
CA LYS A 171 7.02 -16.71 22.95
C LYS A 171 7.86 -15.46 22.68
N ALA A 172 9.04 -15.37 23.28
CA ALA A 172 9.98 -14.27 23.03
C ALA A 172 10.51 -14.30 21.59
N VAL A 173 10.86 -15.48 21.07
CA VAL A 173 11.27 -15.67 19.66
C VAL A 173 10.13 -15.35 18.70
N ASP A 174 8.91 -15.81 18.97
CA ASP A 174 7.74 -15.52 18.15
C ASP A 174 7.42 -14.01 18.10
N MET A 175 7.51 -13.32 19.24
CA MET A 175 7.33 -11.86 19.30
C MET A 175 8.39 -11.11 18.49
N ALA A 176 9.67 -11.44 18.68
CA ALA A 176 10.76 -10.82 17.93
C ALA A 176 10.68 -11.10 16.40
N THR A 177 10.24 -12.30 16.03
CA THR A 177 9.98 -12.67 14.64
C THR A 177 8.82 -11.87 14.03
N LYS A 178 7.74 -11.67 14.79
CA LYS A 178 6.62 -10.82 14.34
C LYS A 178 7.02 -9.37 14.13
N ASP A 179 7.83 -8.81 15.01
CA ASP A 179 8.37 -7.45 14.84
C ASP A 179 9.19 -7.33 13.54
N LEU A 180 10.04 -8.32 13.28
CA LEU A 180 10.82 -8.40 12.04
C LEU A 180 9.91 -8.45 10.80
N LEU A 181 8.90 -9.32 10.82
CA LEU A 181 7.96 -9.52 9.72
C LEU A 181 7.08 -8.30 9.45
N GLN A 182 6.67 -7.60 10.51
CA GLN A 182 5.87 -6.36 10.38
C GLN A 182 6.68 -5.22 9.79
N ALA A 183 7.93 -5.08 10.23
CA ALA A 183 8.81 -4.01 9.76
C ALA A 183 9.24 -4.21 8.30
N GLY A 184 9.38 -5.46 7.81
CA GLY A 184 9.91 -5.79 6.49
C GLY A 184 11.34 -5.27 6.26
N LEU A 185 11.82 -5.35 5.03
CA LEU A 185 13.14 -4.87 4.61
C LEU A 185 13.02 -3.59 3.75
N ASN A 186 12.56 -2.48 4.35
CA ASN A 186 12.47 -1.17 3.69
C ASN A 186 13.84 -0.50 3.66
N CYS A 187 14.71 -0.98 2.75
CA CYS A 187 16.14 -0.66 2.76
C CYS A 187 16.53 0.61 2.00
N VAL A 188 15.65 1.13 1.12
CA VAL A 188 15.94 2.32 0.32
C VAL A 188 15.26 3.53 0.93
N GLU A 189 16.05 4.51 1.37
CA GLU A 189 15.56 5.77 1.90
C GLU A 189 15.68 6.88 0.85
N TYR A 190 14.58 7.58 0.58
CA TYR A 190 14.55 8.71 -0.33
C TYR A 190 14.89 10.02 0.40
N LYS A 191 15.23 11.05 -0.34
CA LYS A 191 15.56 12.39 0.20
C LYS A 191 14.46 13.01 1.08
N ASN A 192 13.22 12.61 0.88
CA ASN A 192 12.07 13.04 1.70
C ASN A 192 11.84 12.16 2.94
N GLY A 193 12.76 11.25 3.27
CA GLY A 193 12.65 10.33 4.40
C GLY A 193 11.76 9.11 4.16
N ALA A 194 11.08 8.99 3.02
CA ALA A 194 10.26 7.84 2.70
C ALA A 194 11.13 6.61 2.45
N ARG A 195 10.74 5.47 3.06
CA ARG A 195 11.45 4.20 2.92
C ARG A 195 10.68 3.24 2.04
N HIS A 196 11.39 2.57 1.15
CA HIS A 196 10.85 1.65 0.16
C HIS A 196 11.57 0.30 0.21
N THR A 197 10.88 -0.74 -0.25
CA THR A 197 11.47 -2.06 -0.45
C THR A 197 12.41 -2.04 -1.66
N LEU A 198 13.26 -3.07 -1.78
CA LEU A 198 14.10 -3.24 -2.95
C LEU A 198 13.26 -3.47 -4.21
N GLU A 199 12.15 -4.25 -4.12
CA GLU A 199 11.18 -4.45 -5.21
C GLU A 199 10.62 -3.12 -5.73
N ASP A 200 10.07 -2.28 -4.83
CA ASP A 200 9.49 -0.99 -5.19
C ASP A 200 10.51 -0.05 -5.85
N TYR A 201 11.74 -0.08 -5.36
CA TYR A 201 12.82 0.73 -5.92
C TYR A 201 13.23 0.24 -7.30
N ALA A 202 13.41 -1.08 -7.47
CA ALA A 202 13.75 -1.70 -8.74
C ALA A 202 12.67 -1.40 -9.82
N ASP A 203 11.39 -1.60 -9.49
CA ASP A 203 10.28 -1.26 -10.40
C ASP A 203 10.34 0.20 -10.85
N MET A 204 10.57 1.12 -9.91
CA MET A 204 10.68 2.55 -10.24
C MET A 204 11.90 2.86 -11.11
N ALA A 205 13.07 2.33 -10.77
CA ALA A 205 14.31 2.62 -11.46
C ALA A 205 14.31 2.06 -12.89
N ILE A 206 13.93 0.79 -13.04
CA ILE A 206 13.91 0.08 -14.33
C ILE A 206 12.88 0.73 -15.27
N ARG A 207 11.64 0.95 -14.82
CA ARG A 207 10.62 1.60 -15.66
C ARG A 207 11.00 3.01 -16.08
N THR A 208 11.63 3.76 -15.18
CA THR A 208 12.07 5.12 -15.50
C THR A 208 13.21 5.09 -16.54
N ALA A 209 14.17 4.19 -16.38
CA ALA A 209 15.29 4.04 -17.31
C ALA A 209 14.83 3.53 -18.69
N SER A 210 14.01 2.46 -18.72
CA SER A 210 13.44 1.93 -19.97
C SER A 210 12.60 2.98 -20.70
N LYS A 211 11.79 3.76 -19.96
CA LYS A 211 11.01 4.85 -20.59
C LYS A 211 11.91 5.92 -21.20
N ARG A 212 12.96 6.33 -20.52
CA ARG A 212 13.93 7.31 -21.04
C ARG A 212 14.67 6.77 -22.27
N ALA A 213 15.09 5.50 -22.23
CA ALA A 213 15.74 4.86 -23.38
C ALA A 213 14.80 4.75 -24.58
N TYR A 214 13.54 4.37 -24.36
CA TYR A 214 12.52 4.34 -25.41
C TYR A 214 12.31 5.71 -26.05
N LEU A 215 12.16 6.78 -25.25
CA LEU A 215 12.01 8.15 -25.74
C LEU A 215 13.27 8.64 -26.48
N THR A 216 14.45 8.18 -26.08
CA THR A 216 15.70 8.45 -26.81
C THR A 216 15.66 7.81 -28.19
N GLY A 217 15.27 6.53 -28.29
CA GLY A 217 15.12 5.85 -29.59
C GLY A 217 14.10 6.52 -30.52
N GLU A 218 12.94 6.94 -29.98
CA GLU A 218 11.96 7.73 -30.76
C GLU A 218 12.55 9.08 -31.22
N GLY A 219 13.28 9.76 -30.31
CA GLY A 219 13.89 11.06 -30.59
C GLY A 219 14.96 10.98 -31.69
N GLU A 220 15.78 9.93 -31.68
CA GLU A 220 16.78 9.68 -32.74
C GLU A 220 16.13 9.60 -34.12
N LYS A 221 15.05 8.82 -34.24
CA LYS A 221 14.33 8.74 -35.53
C LYS A 221 13.66 10.05 -35.89
N ARG A 222 13.08 10.78 -34.96
CA ARG A 222 12.54 12.12 -35.22
C ARG A 222 13.60 13.07 -35.74
N GLN A 223 14.80 13.01 -35.20
CA GLN A 223 15.92 13.83 -35.64
C GLN A 223 16.38 13.46 -37.08
N GLU A 224 16.56 12.17 -37.36
CA GLU A 224 16.90 11.69 -38.72
C GLU A 224 15.95 12.24 -39.80
N TRP A 225 14.66 12.32 -39.45
CA TRP A 225 13.61 12.74 -40.36
C TRP A 225 13.23 14.22 -40.25
N GLY A 226 13.89 15.01 -39.40
CA GLY A 226 13.61 16.42 -39.17
C GLY A 226 12.20 16.69 -38.59
N CYS A 227 11.72 15.80 -37.72
CA CYS A 227 10.39 15.85 -37.11
C CYS A 227 10.49 16.19 -35.62
N HIS A 228 10.65 17.45 -35.27
CA HIS A 228 10.92 17.87 -33.90
C HIS A 228 9.70 18.22 -33.06
N LEU A 229 8.49 18.14 -33.64
CA LEU A 229 7.26 18.46 -32.93
C LEU A 229 6.62 17.20 -32.36
N VAL A 230 6.20 17.26 -31.11
CA VAL A 230 5.51 16.19 -30.43
C VAL A 230 4.28 16.69 -29.70
N ILE A 231 3.30 15.82 -29.47
CA ILE A 231 2.12 16.12 -28.69
C ILE A 231 2.05 15.19 -27.50
N VAL A 232 1.89 15.75 -26.30
CA VAL A 232 1.71 14.96 -25.08
C VAL A 232 0.32 14.30 -25.12
N ASN A 233 0.28 12.97 -25.06
CA ASN A 233 -0.94 12.21 -25.27
C ASN A 233 -1.97 12.49 -24.18
N LYS A 234 -3.23 12.77 -24.57
CA LYS A 234 -4.35 12.86 -23.66
C LYS A 234 -4.74 11.46 -23.24
N ARG A 235 -4.47 11.13 -21.98
CA ARG A 235 -4.81 9.86 -21.34
C ARG A 235 -5.90 10.09 -20.30
N GLY A 236 -6.78 9.09 -20.09
CA GLY A 236 -7.92 9.21 -19.18
C GLY A 236 -7.56 9.45 -17.71
N ASN A 237 -6.31 9.16 -17.30
CA ASN A 237 -5.82 9.38 -15.95
C ASN A 237 -4.37 9.90 -15.95
N PRO A 238 -4.12 11.15 -16.38
CA PRO A 238 -2.81 11.77 -16.21
C PRO A 238 -2.55 12.09 -14.74
N CYS A 239 -1.28 12.03 -14.33
CA CYS A 239 -0.94 12.45 -12.98
C CYS A 239 -1.03 13.98 -12.83
N PRO A 240 -1.24 14.53 -11.62
CA PRO A 240 -1.36 15.98 -11.41
C PRO A 240 -0.17 16.80 -11.93
N LYS A 241 1.06 16.23 -11.93
CA LYS A 241 2.27 16.90 -12.44
C LYS A 241 2.31 16.97 -13.96
N CYS A 242 1.79 15.96 -14.64
CA CYS A 242 1.76 15.90 -16.12
C CYS A 242 0.53 16.56 -16.72
N LEU A 243 -0.56 16.67 -15.94
CA LEU A 243 -1.84 17.24 -16.37
C LEU A 243 -1.73 18.60 -17.11
N PRO A 244 -0.86 19.56 -16.68
CA PRO A 244 -0.71 20.85 -17.38
C PRO A 244 -0.19 20.75 -18.82
N PHE A 245 0.44 19.64 -19.17
CA PHE A 245 1.09 19.44 -20.47
C PHE A 245 0.31 18.53 -21.41
N VAL A 246 -0.66 17.80 -20.90
CA VAL A 246 -1.46 16.85 -21.68
C VAL A 246 -2.23 17.56 -22.78
N GLY A 247 -2.18 17.03 -24.01
CA GLY A 247 -2.78 17.61 -25.20
C GLY A 247 -2.00 18.75 -25.86
N LYS A 248 -0.92 19.24 -25.24
CA LYS A 248 -0.12 20.32 -25.79
C LYS A 248 0.94 19.83 -26.76
N VAL A 249 1.15 20.61 -27.81
CA VAL A 249 2.27 20.42 -28.72
C VAL A 249 3.52 21.07 -28.14
N LEU A 250 4.64 20.34 -28.16
CA LEU A 250 5.93 20.78 -27.68
C LEU A 250 7.00 20.59 -28.76
N ILE A 251 8.04 21.41 -28.71
CA ILE A 251 9.26 21.18 -29.50
C ILE A 251 10.17 20.25 -28.68
N ASP A 252 10.53 19.12 -29.25
CA ASP A 252 11.39 18.13 -28.60
C ASP A 252 12.87 18.49 -28.76
N ASP A 253 13.33 19.35 -27.87
CA ASP A 253 14.74 19.75 -27.73
C ASP A 253 15.55 18.77 -26.85
N VAL A 254 14.90 17.80 -26.22
CA VAL A 254 15.53 16.86 -25.26
C VAL A 254 16.04 15.62 -25.98
N TRP A 255 15.19 15.00 -26.83
CA TRP A 255 15.49 13.72 -27.46
C TRP A 255 15.71 13.83 -28.97
N SER A 256 15.08 14.80 -29.66
CA SER A 256 15.24 14.95 -31.11
C SER A 256 16.08 16.16 -31.53
N GLY A 257 16.56 16.95 -30.58
CA GLY A 257 17.39 18.13 -30.90
C GLY A 257 16.65 19.26 -31.56
N GLY A 258 15.34 19.35 -31.38
CA GLY A 258 14.52 20.46 -31.87
C GLY A 258 14.93 21.82 -31.24
N SER A 259 14.54 22.89 -31.90
CA SER A 259 14.85 24.27 -31.50
C SER A 259 13.67 25.20 -31.72
N ARG A 260 13.73 26.42 -31.21
CA ARG A 260 12.70 27.44 -31.46
C ARG A 260 12.48 27.76 -32.94
N ALA A 261 13.41 27.37 -33.83
CA ALA A 261 13.24 27.49 -35.28
C ALA A 261 12.18 26.51 -35.86
N ASP A 262 11.83 25.47 -35.09
CA ASP A 262 10.87 24.45 -35.51
C ASP A 262 9.40 24.88 -35.30
N GLY A 263 9.16 25.98 -34.60
CA GLY A 263 7.82 26.52 -34.40
C GLY A 263 7.66 27.40 -33.15
N VAL A 264 6.43 27.82 -32.91
CA VAL A 264 6.05 28.71 -31.78
C VAL A 264 5.68 27.98 -30.50
N TYR A 265 5.91 26.66 -30.46
CA TYR A 265 5.52 25.81 -29.34
C TYR A 265 6.54 25.86 -28.20
N PRO A 266 6.12 25.58 -26.96
CA PRO A 266 7.03 25.47 -25.82
C PRO A 266 8.06 24.34 -26.01
N LEU A 267 9.23 24.51 -25.38
CA LEU A 267 10.28 23.49 -25.37
C LEU A 267 9.92 22.33 -24.42
N MET A 268 10.26 21.12 -24.83
CA MET A 268 10.11 19.91 -24.00
C MET A 268 10.98 20.00 -22.73
N SER A 269 12.19 20.55 -22.81
CA SER A 269 13.07 20.74 -21.65
C SER A 269 12.42 21.57 -20.55
N ALA A 270 11.68 22.62 -20.89
CA ALA A 270 10.94 23.43 -19.93
C ALA A 270 9.79 22.64 -19.28
N ALA A 271 9.08 21.83 -20.05
CA ALA A 271 8.02 20.97 -19.54
C ALA A 271 8.57 19.87 -18.59
N VAL A 272 9.72 19.27 -18.93
CA VAL A 272 10.40 18.29 -18.06
C VAL A 272 10.89 18.94 -16.77
N ALA A 273 11.46 20.12 -16.82
CA ALA A 273 11.86 20.87 -15.64
C ALA A 273 10.67 21.21 -14.72
N ALA A 274 9.50 21.44 -15.28
CA ALA A 274 8.25 21.68 -14.55
C ALA A 274 7.53 20.40 -14.08
N GLY A 275 8.10 19.19 -14.33
CA GLY A 275 7.64 17.93 -13.77
C GLY A 275 7.05 16.91 -14.74
N LEU A 276 7.04 17.19 -16.05
CA LEU A 276 6.69 16.20 -17.06
C LEU A 276 7.72 15.05 -17.03
N TYR A 277 7.27 13.81 -17.18
CA TYR A 277 8.10 12.61 -17.17
C TYR A 277 8.91 12.39 -15.87
N HIS A 278 8.32 12.75 -14.73
CA HIS A 278 8.89 12.41 -13.43
C HIS A 278 9.08 10.89 -13.25
N PRO A 279 9.86 10.42 -12.25
CA PRO A 279 9.99 8.99 -11.97
C PRO A 279 8.63 8.27 -11.87
N ARG A 280 8.51 7.08 -12.45
CA ARG A 280 7.26 6.29 -12.61
C ARG A 280 6.17 6.95 -13.47
N CYS A 281 6.48 7.98 -14.23
CA CYS A 281 5.51 8.61 -15.12
C CYS A 281 5.00 7.64 -16.17
N LYS A 282 3.66 7.54 -16.31
CA LYS A 282 2.99 6.70 -17.31
C LYS A 282 2.61 7.46 -18.58
N ASP A 283 2.74 8.79 -18.58
CA ASP A 283 2.38 9.63 -19.71
C ASP A 283 3.41 9.52 -20.83
N SER A 284 2.97 9.70 -22.06
CA SER A 284 3.76 9.59 -23.28
C SER A 284 3.45 10.72 -24.25
N HIS A 285 4.25 10.83 -25.27
CA HIS A 285 3.98 11.73 -26.40
C HIS A 285 4.02 10.95 -27.72
N THR A 286 3.46 11.53 -28.73
CA THR A 286 3.57 11.07 -30.13
C THR A 286 4.07 12.20 -30.98
N THR A 287 4.65 11.87 -32.16
CA THR A 287 5.08 12.89 -33.11
C THR A 287 3.88 13.65 -33.64
N TYR A 288 3.97 14.96 -33.63
CA TYR A 288 2.99 15.84 -34.23
C TYR A 288 3.41 16.17 -35.66
N PHE A 289 2.57 15.80 -36.61
CA PHE A 289 2.77 16.09 -38.05
C PHE A 289 1.85 17.24 -38.47
N PRO A 290 2.37 18.47 -38.64
CA PRO A 290 1.56 19.61 -39.08
C PRO A 290 0.79 19.30 -40.37
N GLY A 291 -0.49 19.63 -40.38
CA GLY A 291 -1.38 19.37 -41.54
C GLY A 291 -1.97 17.95 -41.61
N ILE A 292 -1.45 16.98 -40.81
CA ILE A 292 -1.95 15.60 -40.75
C ILE A 292 -2.48 15.24 -39.36
N SER A 293 -1.68 15.53 -38.33
CA SER A 293 -2.10 15.30 -36.95
C SER A 293 -3.16 16.31 -36.51
N ARG A 294 -4.26 15.84 -35.97
CA ARG A 294 -5.24 16.68 -35.29
C ARG A 294 -4.89 16.72 -33.83
N PRO A 295 -4.54 17.90 -33.25
CA PRO A 295 -4.36 17.99 -31.79
C PRO A 295 -5.64 17.56 -31.09
N PRO A 296 -5.57 16.72 -30.06
CA PRO A 296 -6.72 16.51 -29.19
C PRO A 296 -7.08 17.84 -28.51
N ASP A 297 -8.32 17.98 -28.09
CA ASP A 297 -8.72 19.08 -27.23
C ASP A 297 -7.85 19.00 -25.96
N ASP A 298 -7.02 20.02 -25.72
CA ASP A 298 -6.14 20.13 -24.55
C ASP A 298 -6.90 20.54 -23.27
N LYS A 299 -8.16 20.93 -23.43
CA LYS A 299 -9.01 21.31 -22.30
C LYS A 299 -9.67 20.08 -21.72
N PHE A 300 -9.58 19.99 -20.39
CA PHE A 300 -10.37 19.05 -19.62
C PHE A 300 -11.63 19.73 -19.12
N SER A 301 -12.78 19.13 -19.32
CA SER A 301 -14.02 19.57 -18.69
C SER A 301 -13.93 19.43 -17.16
N LYS A 302 -14.72 20.18 -16.42
CA LYS A 302 -14.81 20.06 -14.96
C LYS A 302 -15.16 18.62 -14.52
N LYS A 303 -15.92 17.90 -15.33
CA LYS A 303 -16.30 16.49 -15.09
C LYS A 303 -15.08 15.57 -15.26
N GLU A 304 -14.33 15.72 -16.36
CA GLU A 304 -13.12 14.94 -16.59
C GLU A 304 -12.05 15.16 -15.50
N LEU A 305 -11.85 16.41 -15.05
CA LEU A 305 -10.93 16.74 -13.96
C LEU A 305 -11.32 16.03 -12.66
N LYS A 306 -12.60 16.01 -12.34
CA LYS A 306 -13.12 15.31 -11.16
C LYS A 306 -12.95 13.79 -11.28
N GLU A 307 -13.22 13.22 -12.46
CA GLU A 307 -13.01 11.80 -12.73
C GLU A 307 -11.52 11.41 -12.61
N ILE A 308 -10.60 12.23 -13.13
CA ILE A 308 -9.15 12.05 -13.00
C ILE A 308 -8.72 12.05 -11.53
N GLU A 309 -9.25 13.00 -10.74
CA GLU A 309 -8.95 13.08 -9.31
C GLU A 309 -9.46 11.85 -8.56
N GLU A 310 -10.69 11.42 -8.83
CA GLU A 310 -11.27 10.21 -8.23
C GLU A 310 -10.51 8.95 -8.61
N GLN A 311 -10.09 8.80 -9.88
CA GLN A 311 -9.28 7.66 -10.32
C GLN A 311 -7.90 7.65 -9.66
N SER A 312 -7.25 8.81 -9.52
CA SER A 312 -5.96 8.92 -8.83
C SER A 312 -6.06 8.49 -7.36
N LYS A 313 -7.13 8.91 -6.66
CA LYS A 313 -7.43 8.50 -5.28
C LYS A 313 -7.66 6.99 -5.19
N GLN A 314 -8.39 6.41 -6.14
CA GLN A 314 -8.65 4.97 -6.19
C GLN A 314 -7.38 4.15 -6.45
N GLU A 315 -6.50 4.59 -7.37
CA GLU A 315 -5.20 3.93 -7.58
C GLU A 315 -4.36 3.94 -6.30
N ALA A 316 -4.33 5.05 -5.57
CA ALA A 316 -3.62 5.14 -4.28
C ALA A 316 -4.19 4.14 -3.24
N LYS A 317 -5.52 3.99 -3.17
CA LYS A 317 -6.19 3.03 -2.29
C LYS A 317 -5.89 1.57 -2.68
N GLN A 318 -5.92 1.26 -3.97
CA GLN A 318 -5.54 -0.07 -4.47
C GLN A 318 -4.10 -0.43 -4.11
N GLN A 319 -3.19 0.53 -4.27
CA GLN A 319 -1.80 0.34 -3.87
C GLN A 319 -1.65 0.13 -2.36
N TYR A 320 -2.43 0.85 -1.54
CA TYR A 320 -2.45 0.64 -0.10
C TYR A 320 -2.96 -0.76 0.25
N ALA A 321 -4.08 -1.20 -0.35
CA ALA A 321 -4.62 -2.53 -0.12
C ALA A 321 -3.64 -3.64 -0.56
N LYS A 322 -2.95 -3.44 -1.70
CA LYS A 322 -1.90 -4.35 -2.15
C LYS A 322 -0.79 -4.47 -1.10
N ARG A 323 -0.27 -3.35 -0.58
CA ARG A 323 0.76 -3.36 0.47
C ARG A 323 0.29 -4.05 1.76
N GLN A 324 -0.97 -3.86 2.17
CA GLN A 324 -1.52 -4.55 3.32
C GLN A 324 -1.67 -6.07 3.07
N ASN A 325 -2.14 -6.47 1.90
CA ASN A 325 -2.20 -7.88 1.50
C ASN A 325 -0.80 -8.53 1.55
N GLU A 326 0.22 -7.88 1.01
CA GLU A 326 1.61 -8.34 1.03
C GLU A 326 2.16 -8.43 2.45
N LYS A 327 1.92 -7.41 3.30
CA LYS A 327 2.30 -7.42 4.71
C LYS A 327 1.70 -8.61 5.44
N PHE A 328 0.39 -8.80 5.34
CA PHE A 328 -0.28 -9.91 6.02
C PHE A 328 0.02 -11.27 5.40
N GLY A 329 0.25 -11.33 4.09
CA GLY A 329 0.73 -12.54 3.40
C GLY A 329 2.12 -12.97 3.90
N ARG A 330 3.03 -12.02 4.14
CA ARG A 330 4.35 -12.27 4.74
C ARG A 330 4.22 -12.77 6.18
N LEU A 331 3.40 -12.14 6.99
CA LEU A 331 3.10 -12.57 8.36
C LEU A 331 2.49 -13.98 8.39
N ALA A 332 1.58 -14.29 7.46
CA ALA A 332 0.98 -15.63 7.34
C ALA A 332 2.01 -16.71 6.97
N ARG A 333 2.92 -16.41 6.03
CA ARG A 333 3.91 -17.39 5.56
C ARG A 333 5.01 -17.69 6.58
N PHE A 334 5.41 -16.71 7.38
CA PHE A 334 6.64 -16.78 8.17
C PHE A 334 6.43 -16.71 9.68
N SER A 335 5.21 -16.50 10.19
CA SER A 335 4.95 -16.64 11.63
C SER A 335 5.22 -18.06 12.10
N LEU A 336 5.73 -18.22 13.31
CA LEU A 336 6.10 -19.52 13.86
C LEU A 336 4.92 -20.30 14.43
N ASP A 337 3.88 -19.59 14.88
CA ASP A 337 2.68 -20.18 15.47
C ASP A 337 1.59 -20.43 14.41
N PRO A 338 1.07 -21.68 14.28
CA PRO A 338 0.07 -22.03 13.27
C PRO A 338 -1.26 -21.25 13.37
N GLU A 339 -1.71 -20.93 14.57
CA GLU A 339 -2.95 -20.16 14.75
C GLU A 339 -2.76 -18.72 14.27
N THR A 340 -1.60 -18.15 14.55
CA THR A 340 -1.20 -16.84 14.07
C THR A 340 -1.06 -16.81 12.55
N GLN A 341 -0.51 -17.86 11.93
CA GLN A 341 -0.45 -18.01 10.47
C GLN A 341 -1.84 -17.95 9.85
N LYS A 342 -2.79 -18.75 10.35
CA LYS A 342 -4.17 -18.78 9.86
C LYS A 342 -4.88 -17.44 10.01
N HIS A 343 -4.67 -16.75 11.14
CA HIS A 343 -5.22 -15.41 11.37
C HIS A 343 -4.71 -14.40 10.32
N TYR A 344 -3.41 -14.38 10.06
CA TYR A 344 -2.84 -13.46 9.07
C TYR A 344 -3.20 -13.85 7.64
N GLN A 345 -3.39 -15.14 7.33
CA GLN A 345 -3.91 -15.60 6.04
C GLN A 345 -5.31 -15.03 5.79
N GLN A 346 -6.20 -15.11 6.76
CA GLN A 346 -7.54 -14.51 6.67
C GLN A 346 -7.47 -12.99 6.43
N LYS A 347 -6.56 -12.28 7.14
CA LYS A 347 -6.35 -10.85 6.91
C LYS A 347 -5.82 -10.55 5.51
N ALA A 348 -4.87 -11.33 5.01
CA ALA A 348 -4.36 -11.17 3.65
C ALA A 348 -5.47 -11.36 2.61
N GLU A 349 -6.34 -12.38 2.81
CA GLU A 349 -7.50 -12.61 1.94
C GLU A 349 -8.51 -11.46 1.98
N GLN A 350 -8.78 -10.91 3.16
CA GLN A 350 -9.62 -9.72 3.30
C GLN A 350 -9.09 -8.56 2.46
N TRP A 351 -7.80 -8.26 2.54
CA TRP A 351 -7.17 -7.20 1.77
C TRP A 351 -7.09 -7.49 0.27
N ARG A 352 -6.96 -8.77 -0.14
CA ARG A 352 -7.04 -9.18 -1.55
C ARG A 352 -8.42 -8.91 -2.14
N ASN A 353 -9.47 -9.11 -1.35
CA ASN A 353 -10.87 -8.97 -1.77
C ASN A 353 -11.40 -7.53 -1.64
N VAL A 354 -10.61 -6.59 -1.11
CA VAL A 354 -10.96 -5.17 -1.11
C VAL A 354 -10.92 -4.65 -2.55
N ARG A 355 -12.06 -4.66 -3.20
CA ARG A 355 -12.26 -4.04 -4.51
C ARG A 355 -12.68 -2.60 -4.29
N PHE A 356 -11.77 -1.66 -4.49
CA PHE A 356 -12.12 -0.26 -4.60
C PHE A 356 -12.84 -0.08 -5.94
N ARG A 357 -14.10 0.39 -5.90
CA ARG A 357 -14.92 0.59 -7.11
C ARG A 357 -14.29 1.67 -7.99
N THR A 358 -13.94 1.31 -9.22
CA THR A 358 -13.81 2.27 -10.33
C THR A 358 -15.22 2.66 -10.77
N GLY A 359 -15.52 3.94 -10.83
CA GLY A 359 -16.78 4.43 -11.41
C GLY A 359 -16.86 4.03 -12.89
N ASN A 360 -17.74 3.12 -13.24
CA ASN A 360 -18.09 2.50 -14.51
C ASN A 360 -17.46 1.15 -14.78
N GLN A 361 -17.90 0.10 -14.09
CA GLN A 361 -18.29 -1.18 -14.66
C GLN A 361 -18.79 -2.14 -13.59
N ASP A 362 -19.99 -2.63 -13.82
CA ASP A 362 -20.68 -3.76 -13.19
C ASP A 362 -20.78 -3.82 -11.66
N SER A 363 -21.70 -3.06 -11.16
CA SER A 363 -22.31 -3.19 -9.85
C SER A 363 -23.47 -4.21 -9.89
N ARG A 364 -23.20 -5.49 -10.09
CA ARG A 364 -24.17 -6.54 -9.77
C ARG A 364 -23.69 -7.26 -8.52
N GLY A 365 -24.14 -6.72 -7.39
CA GLY A 365 -24.06 -7.45 -6.14
C GLY A 365 -23.65 -6.69 -4.88
N TYR A 366 -23.87 -5.38 -4.75
CA TYR A 366 -24.00 -4.59 -3.51
C TYR A 366 -23.96 -3.10 -3.87
N ALA A 367 -24.89 -2.70 -4.71
CA ALA A 367 -25.12 -1.28 -4.98
C ALA A 367 -26.37 -0.84 -4.24
N ASP A 368 -26.21 -0.40 -3.02
CA ASP A 368 -27.18 0.54 -2.50
C ASP A 368 -26.84 1.92 -3.10
N LYS A 369 -27.55 2.27 -4.20
CA LYS A 369 -27.46 3.57 -4.88
C LYS A 369 -28.06 4.72 -4.06
N LYS A 370 -28.41 4.48 -2.79
CA LYS A 370 -28.97 5.48 -1.89
C LYS A 370 -27.85 6.40 -1.39
N ARG A 371 -28.15 7.68 -1.30
CA ARG A 371 -27.29 8.65 -0.61
C ARG A 371 -26.97 8.10 0.79
N PRO A 372 -25.74 8.22 1.30
CA PRO A 372 -25.46 7.87 2.68
C PRO A 372 -26.52 8.49 3.59
N LEU A 373 -27.09 7.69 4.48
CA LEU A 373 -28.14 8.09 5.44
C LEU A 373 -29.46 8.58 4.83
N ALA A 374 -29.77 8.34 3.55
CA ALA A 374 -31.02 8.82 2.92
C ALA A 374 -32.29 8.37 3.65
N ASP A 375 -32.28 7.16 4.21
CA ASP A 375 -33.37 6.53 4.95
C ASP A 375 -33.06 6.37 6.46
N PHE A 376 -32.03 7.02 6.97
CA PHE A 376 -31.62 6.91 8.38
C PHE A 376 -32.55 7.77 9.26
N GLN A 377 -33.30 7.10 10.14
CA GLN A 377 -34.20 7.72 11.09
C GLN A 377 -33.80 7.36 12.51
N ALA A 378 -32.91 8.14 13.09
CA ALA A 378 -32.43 7.91 14.44
C ALA A 378 -33.55 7.95 15.48
N VAL A 379 -33.49 7.04 16.43
CA VAL A 379 -34.26 7.16 17.65
C VAL A 379 -33.91 8.48 18.35
N PRO A 380 -34.91 9.31 18.79
CA PRO A 380 -34.62 10.53 19.52
C PRO A 380 -33.74 10.29 20.75
N GLN A 381 -32.82 11.22 21.00
CA GLN A 381 -31.78 11.07 22.03
C GLN A 381 -32.35 10.84 23.43
N GLU A 382 -33.47 11.47 23.74
CA GLU A 382 -34.17 11.33 25.02
C GLU A 382 -34.84 9.97 25.21
N LYS A 383 -35.14 9.23 24.14
CA LYS A 383 -35.84 7.93 24.17
C LYS A 383 -34.93 6.75 23.89
N VAL A 384 -33.70 6.99 23.40
CA VAL A 384 -32.78 5.94 22.88
C VAL A 384 -32.45 4.89 23.95
N VAL A 385 -32.26 5.31 25.19
CA VAL A 385 -31.91 4.41 26.29
C VAL A 385 -33.06 3.46 26.61
N ASP A 386 -34.27 3.96 26.73
CA ASP A 386 -35.45 3.15 27.07
C ASP A 386 -35.81 2.18 25.96
N VAL A 387 -35.72 2.63 24.70
CA VAL A 387 -35.93 1.79 23.54
C VAL A 387 -34.91 0.64 23.53
N LEU A 388 -33.62 0.94 23.70
CA LEU A 388 -32.57 -0.06 23.65
C LEU A 388 -32.58 -1.01 24.86
N ARG A 389 -32.97 -0.56 26.06
CA ARG A 389 -33.18 -1.45 27.21
C ARG A 389 -34.25 -2.49 26.91
N LYS A 390 -35.42 -2.06 26.44
CA LYS A 390 -36.52 -2.95 26.08
C LYS A 390 -36.13 -3.93 24.96
N GLU A 391 -35.40 -3.47 23.95
CA GLU A 391 -34.92 -4.34 22.87
C GLU A 391 -33.86 -5.34 23.31
N SER A 392 -32.95 -4.96 24.24
CA SER A 392 -31.87 -5.81 24.70
C SER A 392 -32.31 -6.92 25.68
N GLU A 393 -33.44 -6.78 26.37
CA GLU A 393 -33.93 -7.79 27.32
C GLU A 393 -34.07 -9.17 26.68
N LYS A 394 -34.76 -9.25 25.53
CA LYS A 394 -34.97 -10.53 24.82
C LYS A 394 -33.64 -11.15 24.37
N TRP A 395 -32.71 -10.33 23.89
CA TRP A 395 -31.39 -10.78 23.48
C TRP A 395 -30.57 -11.29 24.68
N ILE A 396 -30.53 -10.55 25.80
CA ILE A 396 -29.81 -10.92 27.03
C ILE A 396 -30.34 -12.25 27.58
N ASN A 397 -31.67 -12.45 27.57
CA ASN A 397 -32.30 -13.70 28.03
C ASN A 397 -31.95 -14.89 27.13
N GLY A 398 -31.65 -14.66 25.86
CA GLY A 398 -31.20 -15.68 24.90
C GLY A 398 -29.69 -15.98 24.93
N LEU A 399 -28.92 -15.28 25.75
CA LEU A 399 -27.49 -15.51 25.87
C LEU A 399 -27.15 -16.60 26.88
N THR A 400 -26.15 -17.41 26.55
CA THR A 400 -25.55 -18.37 27.50
C THR A 400 -24.77 -17.64 28.59
N GLU A 401 -24.59 -18.26 29.76
CA GLU A 401 -23.80 -17.70 30.85
C GLU A 401 -22.33 -17.45 30.43
N LYS A 402 -21.80 -18.24 29.50
CA LYS A 402 -20.46 -18.01 28.93
C LYS A 402 -20.41 -16.69 28.14
N GLU A 403 -21.41 -16.42 27.33
CA GLU A 403 -21.51 -15.17 26.54
C GLU A 403 -21.71 -13.95 27.43
N LYS A 404 -22.59 -14.02 28.43
CA LYS A 404 -22.79 -12.95 29.42
C LYS A 404 -21.51 -12.62 30.17
N ARG A 405 -20.79 -13.64 30.66
CA ARG A 405 -19.49 -13.45 31.32
C ARG A 405 -18.42 -12.86 30.40
N ALA A 406 -18.39 -13.25 29.13
CA ALA A 406 -17.43 -12.73 28.16
C ALA A 406 -17.65 -11.23 27.91
N ILE A 407 -18.91 -10.81 27.69
CA ILE A 407 -19.27 -9.41 27.52
C ILE A 407 -18.97 -8.61 28.79
N ARG A 408 -19.38 -9.11 29.97
CA ARG A 408 -19.09 -8.46 31.25
C ARG A 408 -17.60 -8.27 31.49
N LYS A 409 -16.78 -9.26 31.14
CA LYS A 409 -15.33 -9.14 31.26
C LYS A 409 -14.74 -8.13 30.28
N TYR A 410 -15.29 -8.03 29.08
CA TYR A 410 -14.85 -7.03 28.08
C TYR A 410 -15.12 -5.60 28.55
N THR A 411 -16.27 -5.34 29.16
CA THR A 411 -16.66 -4.01 29.64
C THR A 411 -15.96 -3.60 30.94
N TYR A 412 -15.20 -4.51 31.60
CA TYR A 412 -14.53 -4.22 32.86
C TYR A 412 -13.23 -3.44 32.70
N ASN A 413 -13.14 -2.33 33.41
CA ASN A 413 -11.91 -1.56 33.61
C ASN A 413 -11.80 -1.17 35.09
N SER A 414 -10.76 -1.62 35.78
CA SER A 414 -10.62 -1.45 37.22
C SER A 414 -10.42 0.00 37.69
N GLY A 415 -9.98 0.89 36.79
CA GLY A 415 -9.72 2.29 37.13
C GLY A 415 -8.56 2.53 38.10
N ASP A 416 -7.94 1.46 38.62
CA ASP A 416 -6.92 1.47 39.69
C ASP A 416 -5.49 1.64 39.17
N LYS A 417 -4.53 1.75 40.12
CA LYS A 417 -3.08 1.83 39.84
C LYS A 417 -2.54 0.66 38.98
N LYS A 418 -3.26 -0.46 38.90
CA LYS A 418 -3.03 -1.59 37.98
C LYS A 418 -4.30 -1.85 37.18
N PRO A 419 -4.63 -1.04 36.19
CA PRO A 419 -5.86 -1.17 35.43
C PRO A 419 -5.95 -2.55 34.76
N ASN A 420 -7.12 -3.17 34.80
CA ASN A 420 -7.42 -4.35 34.01
C ASN A 420 -7.62 -3.92 32.54
N ARG A 421 -6.64 -4.20 31.71
CA ARG A 421 -6.63 -3.82 30.29
C ARG A 421 -7.09 -4.98 29.40
N PHE A 422 -8.00 -5.81 29.85
CA PHE A 422 -8.45 -6.96 29.08
C PHE A 422 -9.00 -6.57 27.70
N PHE A 423 -9.89 -5.59 27.65
CA PHE A 423 -10.45 -5.09 26.40
C PHE A 423 -9.38 -4.46 25.47
N GLU A 424 -8.37 -3.76 26.02
CA GLU A 424 -7.26 -3.21 25.24
C GLU A 424 -6.43 -4.34 24.61
N ARG A 425 -6.07 -5.38 25.38
CA ARG A 425 -5.31 -6.53 24.85
C ARG A 425 -6.10 -7.30 23.82
N LEU A 426 -7.40 -7.50 24.03
CA LEU A 426 -8.29 -8.18 23.11
C LEU A 426 -8.38 -7.40 21.78
N ASN A 427 -8.60 -6.09 21.86
CA ASN A 427 -8.70 -5.25 20.67
C ASN A 427 -7.34 -5.07 19.97
N ALA A 428 -6.24 -4.98 20.69
CA ALA A 428 -4.89 -4.96 20.11
C ALA A 428 -4.59 -6.27 19.36
N MET A 429 -4.97 -7.43 19.93
CA MET A 429 -4.89 -8.72 19.24
C MET A 429 -5.74 -8.71 17.95
N LEU A 430 -6.98 -8.23 18.04
CA LEU A 430 -7.91 -8.20 16.90
C LEU A 430 -7.41 -7.29 15.76
N ARG A 431 -6.81 -6.14 16.09
CA ARG A 431 -6.17 -5.27 15.10
C ARG A 431 -4.84 -5.82 14.56
N GLY A 432 -4.25 -6.82 15.25
CA GLY A 432 -2.92 -7.35 14.95
C GLY A 432 -1.77 -6.50 15.49
N ASP A 433 -2.05 -5.59 16.43
CA ASP A 433 -1.04 -4.76 17.10
C ASP A 433 -0.29 -5.54 18.19
N ALA A 434 -0.89 -6.61 18.70
CA ALA A 434 -0.30 -7.48 19.72
C ALA A 434 -0.56 -8.95 19.42
N ALA A 435 0.32 -9.82 19.91
CA ALA A 435 0.09 -11.25 19.91
C ALA A 435 -1.11 -11.60 20.78
N GLY A 436 -1.97 -12.49 20.29
CA GLY A 436 -3.08 -13.07 21.03
C GLY A 436 -2.78 -14.48 21.47
N ASP A 437 -3.29 -14.86 22.64
CA ASP A 437 -3.34 -16.25 23.06
C ASP A 437 -4.69 -16.91 22.68
N LYS A 438 -4.76 -18.23 22.76
CA LYS A 438 -5.96 -19.02 22.46
C LYS A 438 -7.17 -18.52 23.27
N ARG A 439 -6.95 -18.15 24.51
CA ARG A 439 -8.00 -17.68 25.42
C ARG A 439 -8.59 -16.33 24.98
N LEU A 440 -7.75 -15.38 24.57
CA LEU A 440 -8.23 -14.09 24.04
C LEU A 440 -9.07 -14.28 22.77
N LYS A 441 -8.65 -15.21 21.90
CA LYS A 441 -9.39 -15.53 20.69
C LYS A 441 -10.75 -16.16 21.00
N GLU A 442 -10.81 -17.12 21.93
CA GLU A 442 -12.07 -17.72 22.38
C GLU A 442 -13.02 -16.65 22.96
N TYR A 443 -12.52 -15.68 23.70
CA TYR A 443 -13.31 -14.55 24.18
C TYR A 443 -13.83 -13.68 23.03
N ALA A 444 -12.97 -13.35 22.05
CA ALA A 444 -13.37 -12.55 20.90
C ALA A 444 -14.48 -13.24 20.10
N ASP A 445 -14.32 -14.54 19.82
CA ASP A 445 -15.32 -15.33 19.10
C ASP A 445 -16.61 -15.47 19.90
N THR A 446 -16.54 -15.68 21.20
CA THR A 446 -17.71 -15.76 22.09
C THR A 446 -18.49 -14.43 22.10
N ILE A 447 -17.82 -13.28 22.20
CA ILE A 447 -18.46 -11.96 22.16
C ILE A 447 -19.07 -11.69 20.77
N SER A 448 -18.32 -11.95 19.70
CA SER A 448 -18.82 -11.76 18.32
C SER A 448 -20.05 -12.61 18.02
N ASN A 449 -20.03 -13.89 18.44
CA ASN A 449 -21.18 -14.78 18.28
C ASN A 449 -22.40 -14.29 19.07
N ALA A 450 -22.19 -13.76 20.27
CA ALA A 450 -23.27 -13.15 21.06
C ALA A 450 -23.86 -11.90 20.36
N LEU A 451 -23.00 -11.02 19.83
CA LEU A 451 -23.45 -9.81 19.11
C LEU A 451 -24.19 -10.16 17.81
N LYS A 452 -23.73 -11.19 17.07
CA LYS A 452 -24.40 -11.66 15.83
C LYS A 452 -25.80 -12.21 16.06
N LYS A 453 -26.13 -12.62 17.27
CA LYS A 453 -27.50 -13.01 17.66
C LYS A 453 -28.45 -11.79 17.77
N ASN A 454 -27.88 -10.58 17.84
CA ASN A 454 -28.66 -9.35 17.88
C ASN A 454 -28.48 -8.55 16.59
N LYS A 455 -29.61 -8.12 16.02
CA LYS A 455 -29.67 -7.14 14.94
C LYS A 455 -30.38 -5.91 15.47
N LEU A 456 -29.77 -4.74 15.33
CA LEU A 456 -30.45 -3.49 15.71
C LEU A 456 -31.80 -3.39 15.01
N LYS A 457 -32.85 -3.07 15.75
CA LYS A 457 -34.20 -2.90 15.22
C LYS A 457 -34.50 -1.48 14.77
N GLN A 458 -33.68 -0.53 15.21
CA GLN A 458 -33.79 0.90 14.94
C GLN A 458 -32.44 1.46 14.48
N ASP A 459 -32.48 2.64 13.87
CA ASP A 459 -31.29 3.40 13.54
C ASP A 459 -30.80 4.16 14.78
N ILE A 460 -29.54 3.99 15.15
CA ILE A 460 -28.97 4.53 16.38
C ILE A 460 -27.77 5.42 16.06
N ILE A 461 -27.74 6.61 16.65
CA ILE A 461 -26.53 7.44 16.69
C ILE A 461 -25.78 7.11 17.98
N ALA A 462 -24.52 6.77 17.85
CA ALA A 462 -23.63 6.48 18.99
C ALA A 462 -22.33 7.29 18.90
N TYR A 463 -21.65 7.46 20.01
CA TYR A 463 -20.51 8.37 20.16
C TYR A 463 -19.33 7.65 20.78
N ARG A 464 -18.11 8.01 20.36
CA ARG A 464 -16.88 7.48 20.96
C ARG A 464 -15.78 8.53 20.96
N GLY A 465 -15.07 8.70 22.07
CA GLY A 465 -13.83 9.46 22.14
C GLY A 465 -12.62 8.54 21.91
N VAL A 466 -11.65 8.99 21.11
CA VAL A 466 -10.39 8.28 20.86
C VAL A 466 -9.21 9.25 20.80
N ASN A 467 -8.02 8.81 21.19
CA ASN A 467 -6.82 9.66 21.18
C ASN A 467 -6.15 9.71 19.79
N ILE A 468 -6.41 8.73 18.94
CA ILE A 468 -5.82 8.59 17.59
C ILE A 468 -6.96 8.41 16.60
N ASP A 469 -6.87 9.07 15.45
CA ASP A 469 -7.84 8.89 14.34
C ASP A 469 -7.87 7.41 13.90
N PRO A 470 -8.97 6.66 14.15
CA PRO A 470 -9.08 5.26 13.76
C PRO A 470 -9.24 5.08 12.24
N THR A 471 -9.44 6.18 11.53
CA THR A 471 -9.60 6.25 10.07
C THR A 471 -8.38 6.92 9.42
N ALA A 472 -7.22 6.93 10.08
CA ALA A 472 -6.01 7.58 9.57
C ALA A 472 -5.69 7.11 8.15
N GLY A 473 -5.54 8.06 7.22
CA GLY A 473 -5.29 7.79 5.80
C GLY A 473 -6.54 7.47 4.96
N ALA A 474 -7.75 7.37 5.57
CA ALA A 474 -9.00 7.23 4.83
C ALA A 474 -9.63 8.60 4.56
N GLU A 475 -10.29 8.74 3.41
CA GLU A 475 -11.02 9.94 3.01
C GLU A 475 -12.54 9.76 3.17
N ILE A 476 -13.30 10.87 2.98
CA ILE A 476 -14.76 10.83 2.99
C ILE A 476 -15.25 9.91 1.85
N GLY A 477 -16.14 8.98 2.18
CA GLY A 477 -16.66 7.95 1.28
C GLY A 477 -15.91 6.63 1.35
N ASP A 478 -14.76 6.57 2.00
CA ASP A 478 -14.00 5.33 2.17
C ASP A 478 -14.65 4.37 3.15
N ILE A 479 -14.43 3.08 2.90
CA ILE A 479 -14.84 2.03 3.82
C ILE A 479 -13.62 1.58 4.61
N VAL A 480 -13.72 1.67 5.93
CA VAL A 480 -12.70 1.23 6.88
C VAL A 480 -13.20 0.04 7.68
N ALA A 481 -12.30 -0.87 8.02
CA ALA A 481 -12.56 -2.00 8.89
C ALA A 481 -11.59 -1.93 10.08
N PRO A 482 -11.98 -1.38 11.23
CA PRO A 482 -11.11 -1.29 12.40
C PRO A 482 -10.63 -2.66 12.91
N GLY A 483 -11.35 -3.75 12.57
CA GLY A 483 -11.00 -5.13 12.91
C GLY A 483 -11.02 -5.39 14.42
N GLN A 484 -11.77 -4.60 15.17
CA GLN A 484 -11.92 -4.69 16.64
C GLN A 484 -13.36 -4.43 17.03
N PHE A 485 -13.72 -4.80 18.26
CA PHE A 485 -14.98 -4.35 18.83
C PHE A 485 -14.99 -2.84 18.98
N PHE A 486 -16.12 -2.23 18.58
CA PHE A 486 -16.26 -0.79 18.64
C PHE A 486 -17.24 -0.42 19.74
N SER A 487 -16.70 -0.17 20.94
CA SER A 487 -17.45 0.30 22.10
C SER A 487 -17.80 1.76 21.93
N THR A 488 -19.09 2.10 21.98
CA THR A 488 -19.63 3.45 21.81
C THR A 488 -20.64 3.75 22.92
N SER A 489 -20.92 5.03 23.18
CA SER A 489 -22.01 5.45 24.05
C SER A 489 -23.19 5.95 23.21
N VAL A 490 -24.42 5.61 23.57
CA VAL A 490 -25.62 6.19 22.91
C VAL A 490 -25.96 7.58 23.41
N ILE A 491 -25.19 8.12 24.35
CA ILE A 491 -25.33 9.49 24.88
C ILE A 491 -24.02 10.25 24.65
N ASP A 492 -24.09 11.37 23.95
CA ASP A 492 -22.92 12.18 23.60
C ASP A 492 -22.10 12.63 24.82
N ALA A 493 -22.76 13.14 25.86
CA ALA A 493 -22.10 13.59 27.10
C ALA A 493 -21.37 12.46 27.88
N ARG A 494 -21.52 11.20 27.47
CA ARG A 494 -20.87 10.02 28.06
C ARG A 494 -19.73 9.50 27.22
N SER A 495 -19.49 10.07 26.03
CA SER A 495 -18.27 9.82 25.26
C SER A 495 -17.10 10.47 25.98
N PHE A 496 -16.05 9.68 26.27
CA PHE A 496 -14.89 10.18 27.01
C PHE A 496 -14.19 11.30 26.23
N GLY A 497 -13.79 12.36 26.94
CA GLY A 497 -12.95 13.43 26.41
C GLY A 497 -11.64 12.84 25.86
N ALA A 498 -11.43 12.98 24.56
CA ALA A 498 -10.28 12.46 23.84
C ALA A 498 -9.90 13.41 22.69
N GLY A 499 -8.78 13.13 22.05
CA GLY A 499 -8.32 13.96 20.92
C GLY A 499 -9.28 14.03 19.75
N TYR A 500 -10.03 12.92 19.48
CA TYR A 500 -11.03 12.85 18.42
C TYR A 500 -12.38 12.38 18.94
N LYS A 501 -13.46 12.96 18.40
CA LYS A 501 -14.85 12.54 18.61
C LYS A 501 -15.32 11.76 17.38
N ILE A 502 -15.77 10.52 17.59
CA ILE A 502 -16.36 9.70 16.54
C ILE A 502 -17.88 9.69 16.73
N VAL A 503 -18.62 10.03 15.68
CA VAL A 503 -20.08 9.88 15.60
C VAL A 503 -20.37 8.69 14.72
N VAL A 504 -21.10 7.71 15.22
CA VAL A 504 -21.37 6.44 14.54
C VAL A 504 -22.86 6.35 14.23
N TYR A 505 -23.19 6.24 12.98
CA TYR A 505 -24.54 6.00 12.49
C TYR A 505 -24.72 4.50 12.29
N ALA A 506 -25.26 3.82 13.32
CA ALA A 506 -25.52 2.38 13.27
C ALA A 506 -26.94 2.14 12.74
N LYS A 507 -27.03 1.60 11.52
CA LYS A 507 -28.31 1.32 10.87
C LYS A 507 -29.04 0.15 11.49
N LYS A 508 -30.34 0.13 11.36
CA LYS A 508 -31.18 -1.05 11.56
C LYS A 508 -30.59 -2.25 10.81
N GLY A 509 -30.47 -3.39 11.47
CA GLY A 509 -29.84 -4.60 10.91
C GLY A 509 -28.34 -4.76 11.22
N SER A 510 -27.67 -3.74 11.76
CA SER A 510 -26.26 -3.84 12.17
C SER A 510 -26.06 -4.85 13.29
N ASN A 511 -24.89 -5.54 13.29
CA ASN A 511 -24.45 -6.44 14.35
C ASN A 511 -23.94 -5.62 15.55
N ALA A 512 -24.84 -5.17 16.39
CA ALA A 512 -24.54 -4.41 17.59
C ALA A 512 -25.56 -4.70 18.68
N ALA A 513 -25.15 -4.55 19.93
CA ALA A 513 -26.06 -4.76 21.06
C ALA A 513 -25.82 -3.72 22.16
N TYR A 514 -26.89 -3.30 22.81
CA TYR A 514 -26.85 -2.45 23.97
C TYR A 514 -26.54 -3.27 25.22
N VAL A 515 -25.35 -3.10 25.77
CA VAL A 515 -24.78 -3.99 26.79
C VAL A 515 -24.86 -3.43 28.21
N GLU A 516 -25.61 -2.35 28.44
CA GLU A 516 -25.71 -1.66 29.72
C GLU A 516 -25.94 -2.62 30.90
N VAL A 517 -26.90 -3.54 30.79
CA VAL A 517 -27.28 -4.48 31.87
C VAL A 517 -26.16 -5.48 32.19
N LEU A 518 -25.34 -5.80 31.19
CA LEU A 518 -24.20 -6.71 31.34
C LEU A 518 -22.90 -5.97 31.72
N SER A 519 -22.86 -4.65 31.54
CA SER A 519 -21.67 -3.84 31.77
C SER A 519 -21.39 -3.60 33.24
N HIS A 520 -20.12 -3.56 33.61
CA HIS A 520 -19.68 -3.07 34.93
C HIS A 520 -19.91 -1.56 35.11
N PHE A 521 -20.14 -0.82 34.01
CA PHE A 521 -20.33 0.63 34.01
C PHE A 521 -21.63 1.01 33.33
N PRO A 522 -22.81 0.70 33.92
CA PRO A 522 -24.11 0.97 33.27
C PRO A 522 -24.31 2.44 32.88
N LYS A 523 -23.69 3.37 33.62
CA LYS A 523 -23.77 4.82 33.34
C LYS A 523 -23.13 5.22 32.00
N GLN A 524 -22.28 4.38 31.40
CA GLN A 524 -21.65 4.64 30.09
C GLN A 524 -22.63 4.48 28.93
N ARG A 525 -23.79 3.84 29.13
CA ARG A 525 -24.81 3.64 28.10
C ARG A 525 -24.23 3.01 26.83
N GLU A 526 -23.51 1.91 26.99
CA GLU A 526 -22.67 1.32 25.98
C GLU A 526 -23.48 0.56 24.90
N LEU A 527 -23.26 0.94 23.63
CA LEU A 527 -23.60 0.15 22.45
C LEU A 527 -22.31 -0.47 21.93
N LEU A 528 -22.22 -1.79 21.96
CA LEU A 528 -21.08 -2.56 21.50
C LEU A 528 -21.33 -3.06 20.07
N ILE A 529 -20.50 -2.63 19.11
CA ILE A 529 -20.60 -3.01 17.70
C ILE A 529 -19.57 -4.10 17.41
N ASP A 530 -19.97 -5.11 16.62
CA ASP A 530 -19.15 -6.29 16.35
C ASP A 530 -17.86 -5.94 15.60
N LYS A 531 -16.80 -6.69 15.89
CA LYS A 531 -15.47 -6.58 15.30
C LYS A 531 -15.42 -6.76 13.78
N ASP A 532 -16.42 -7.44 13.21
CA ASP A 532 -16.52 -7.74 11.79
C ASP A 532 -17.30 -6.68 11.00
N CYS A 533 -17.73 -5.58 11.63
CA CYS A 533 -18.44 -4.49 10.95
C CYS A 533 -17.49 -3.60 10.14
N PHE A 534 -17.99 -3.15 9.00
CA PHE A 534 -17.36 -2.14 8.16
C PHE A 534 -17.98 -0.78 8.39
N TYR A 535 -17.20 0.28 8.17
CA TYR A 535 -17.65 1.66 8.38
C TYR A 535 -17.33 2.51 7.17
N ARG A 536 -18.32 3.28 6.69
CA ARG A 536 -18.08 4.32 5.68
C ARG A 536 -17.78 5.64 6.37
N VAL A 537 -16.69 6.30 5.96
CA VAL A 537 -16.36 7.65 6.43
C VAL A 537 -17.31 8.65 5.78
N LEU A 538 -18.15 9.31 6.56
CA LEU A 538 -19.12 10.28 6.05
C LEU A 538 -18.57 11.71 6.07
N SER A 539 -17.82 12.05 7.13
CA SER A 539 -17.32 13.41 7.35
C SER A 539 -16.07 13.39 8.23
N LYS A 540 -15.17 14.33 7.99
CA LYS A 540 -14.02 14.66 8.85
C LYS A 540 -13.97 16.17 8.98
N LYS A 541 -14.39 16.73 10.12
CA LYS A 541 -14.39 18.15 10.40
C LYS A 541 -13.64 18.44 11.71
N GLY A 542 -12.45 19.00 11.60
CA GLY A 542 -11.57 19.17 12.74
C GLY A 542 -11.30 17.82 13.42
N ASN A 543 -11.59 17.71 14.70
CA ASN A 543 -11.42 16.47 15.48
C ASN A 543 -12.68 15.59 15.50
N THR A 544 -13.70 15.90 14.71
CA THR A 544 -14.93 15.10 14.64
C THR A 544 -14.96 14.28 13.35
N ILE A 545 -15.15 12.96 13.50
CA ILE A 545 -15.23 12.00 12.40
C ILE A 545 -16.59 11.32 12.47
N GLU A 546 -17.29 11.29 11.34
CA GLU A 546 -18.60 10.64 11.23
C GLU A 546 -18.48 9.35 10.43
N LEU A 547 -19.02 8.27 10.97
CA LEU A 547 -18.95 6.92 10.40
C LEU A 547 -20.34 6.31 10.28
N GLU A 548 -20.64 5.68 9.14
CA GLU A 548 -21.83 4.86 8.92
C GLU A 548 -21.46 3.38 9.03
N VAL A 549 -22.17 2.60 9.84
CA VAL A 549 -22.02 1.13 9.90
C VAL A 549 -22.71 0.51 8.68
N LEU A 550 -21.98 -0.38 7.97
CA LEU A 550 -22.42 -1.06 6.75
C LEU A 550 -22.90 -2.48 7.03
#